data_99f5f9c5b25e34a79c08d9e75f237edb
#
_entry.id   99f5f9c5b25e34a79c08d9e75f237edb
#
_cell.length_a   1.000
_cell.length_b   1.000
_cell.length_c   1.000
_cell.angle_alpha   90.00
_cell.angle_beta   90.00
_cell.angle_gamma   90.00
#
_symmetry.space_group_name_H-M   'P 1'
#
loop_
_entity.id
_entity.type
_entity.pdbx_description
1 polymer ?
#
loop_
_entity_poly.entity_id
_entity_poly.type
_entity_poly.pdbx_seq_one_letter_code
_entity_poly.pdbx_strand_id
1 'polypeptide(L)'
;ATPGRGDCMKRWGLAIVALLAATPAAGADLGGRIALYSGGRPLRAAEAVDALVYFRPRTPAAAPAPVEATMTTRRKQFVPRVLAVTAGSTVRFPNEDPILHNVFSTSPDNSFDAGQYHTGPGVSHTFAHAGLVKVYCNVHHSMFGYILVLDTPHYARPDATGRFELRDLPDGEGELVVFHDRAQPWRQRVLPSMTPELAVRLDLDKRKVPAHNNKFGKPYRRAANASGY
;
A
#
# COMPACT_ATOMS: atom_id res chain seq x y z
N ALA A 1 90.16 22.67 1.12
CA ALA A 1 88.88 23.35 0.89
C ALA A 1 87.77 22.32 0.51
N THR A 2 86.92 21.99 1.43
CA THR A 2 85.76 21.08 1.25
C THR A 2 84.50 21.87 1.31
N PRO A 3 83.55 21.65 0.41
CA PRO A 3 82.22 22.31 0.44
C PRO A 3 81.24 21.49 1.28
N GLY A 4 80.47 22.19 2.13
CA GLY A 4 79.49 21.64 3.02
C GLY A 4 78.23 21.13 2.28
N ARG A 5 77.74 20.06 2.83
CA ARG A 5 76.40 19.49 2.39
C ARG A 5 75.27 20.24 3.12
N GLY A 6 74.44 20.86 2.32
CA GLY A 6 73.15 21.40 2.82
C GLY A 6 72.08 20.32 2.86
N ASP A 7 71.57 20.03 4.08
CA ASP A 7 70.41 19.14 4.30
C ASP A 7 69.11 19.85 3.90
N CYS A 8 68.49 19.33 2.89
CA CYS A 8 67.15 19.74 2.44
C CYS A 8 66.12 18.87 3.17
N MET A 9 65.64 19.34 4.32
CA MET A 9 64.52 18.67 5.05
C MET A 9 63.23 18.92 4.31
N LYS A 10 62.74 17.90 3.60
CA LYS A 10 61.39 17.89 3.00
C LYS A 10 60.37 17.74 4.14
N ARG A 11 59.68 18.82 4.45
CA ARG A 11 58.52 18.81 5.37
C ARG A 11 57.32 18.21 4.59
N TRP A 12 56.97 16.98 4.93
CA TRP A 12 55.74 16.35 4.47
C TRP A 12 54.60 16.88 5.33
N GLY A 13 53.75 17.74 4.74
CA GLY A 13 52.53 18.16 5.40
C GLY A 13 51.50 17.02 5.34
N LEU A 14 51.14 16.45 6.49
CA LEU A 14 49.99 15.57 6.60
C LEU A 14 48.72 16.39 6.39
N ALA A 15 48.08 16.23 5.25
CA ALA A 15 46.72 16.73 5.04
C ALA A 15 45.73 15.77 5.75
N ILE A 16 45.19 16.19 6.88
CA ILE A 16 44.10 15.47 7.56
C ILE A 16 42.81 15.75 6.75
N VAL A 17 42.39 14.78 5.97
CA VAL A 17 41.06 14.80 5.34
C VAL A 17 40.05 14.42 6.44
N ALA A 18 39.35 15.42 6.97
CA ALA A 18 38.23 15.20 7.87
C ALA A 18 37.06 14.60 7.07
N LEU A 19 36.85 13.31 7.23
CA LEU A 19 35.64 12.64 6.71
C LEU A 19 34.46 13.11 7.58
N LEU A 20 33.68 14.06 7.07
CA LEU A 20 32.40 14.44 7.66
C LEU A 20 31.44 13.25 7.46
N ALA A 21 31.26 12.44 8.50
CA ALA A 21 30.22 11.44 8.55
C ALA A 21 28.87 12.21 8.57
N ALA A 22 28.16 12.18 7.46
CA ALA A 22 26.76 12.66 7.42
C ALA A 22 25.95 11.75 8.35
N THR A 23 25.54 12.27 9.51
CA THR A 23 24.56 11.60 10.35
C THR A 23 23.26 11.51 9.54
N PRO A 24 22.65 10.33 9.40
CA PRO A 24 21.32 10.25 8.78
C PRO A 24 20.37 11.17 9.58
N ALA A 25 19.70 12.08 8.90
CA ALA A 25 18.67 12.89 9.53
C ALA A 25 17.61 11.91 10.09
N ALA A 26 17.32 12.01 11.38
CA ALA A 26 16.26 11.24 11.99
C ALA A 26 14.96 11.61 11.28
N GLY A 27 14.27 10.62 10.71
CA GLY A 27 12.98 10.81 10.07
C GLY A 27 11.95 11.33 11.07
N ALA A 28 10.94 12.03 10.59
CA ALA A 28 9.84 12.49 11.42
C ALA A 28 8.76 11.40 11.53
N ASP A 29 8.11 11.30 12.69
CA ASP A 29 6.95 10.43 12.88
C ASP A 29 5.67 11.24 12.68
N LEU A 30 4.66 10.62 12.08
CA LEU A 30 3.35 11.21 11.86
C LEU A 30 2.27 10.27 12.34
N GLY A 31 1.48 10.71 13.31
CA GLY A 31 0.41 9.91 13.90
C GLY A 31 -0.95 10.56 13.79
N GLY A 32 -1.97 9.77 14.06
CA GLY A 32 -3.35 10.26 14.09
C GLY A 32 -4.36 9.18 14.44
N ARG A 33 -5.63 9.59 14.39
CA ARG A 33 -6.77 8.72 14.67
C ARG A 33 -7.80 8.84 13.56
N ILE A 34 -8.32 7.69 13.13
CA ILE A 34 -9.40 7.60 12.16
C ILE A 34 -10.70 7.32 12.89
N ALA A 35 -11.70 8.16 12.66
CA ALA A 35 -13.07 7.95 13.10
C ALA A 35 -13.96 7.66 11.89
N LEU A 36 -14.68 6.54 11.95
CA LEU A 36 -15.56 6.08 10.88
C LEU A 36 -17.02 6.42 11.19
N TYR A 37 -17.75 6.84 10.17
CA TYR A 37 -19.18 7.14 10.26
C TYR A 37 -19.93 6.45 9.11
N SER A 38 -21.21 6.15 9.31
CA SER A 38 -22.10 5.70 8.24
C SER A 38 -23.50 6.29 8.48
N GLY A 39 -24.05 6.99 7.49
CA GLY A 39 -25.32 7.71 7.64
C GLY A 39 -25.32 8.72 8.81
N GLY A 40 -24.18 9.36 9.06
CA GLY A 40 -24.00 10.33 10.17
C GLY A 40 -23.77 9.70 11.56
N ARG A 41 -23.82 8.37 11.69
CA ARG A 41 -23.63 7.67 12.97
C ARG A 41 -22.20 7.13 13.08
N PRO A 42 -21.55 7.26 14.25
CA PRO A 42 -20.22 6.71 14.46
C PRO A 42 -20.26 5.18 14.40
N LEU A 43 -19.24 4.59 13.81
CA LEU A 43 -18.98 3.16 13.79
C LEU A 43 -17.98 2.79 14.91
N ARG A 44 -17.83 1.48 15.15
CA ARG A 44 -16.84 1.01 16.13
C ARG A 44 -15.43 1.33 15.63
N ALA A 45 -14.56 1.80 16.51
CA ALA A 45 -13.18 2.12 16.17
C ALA A 45 -12.43 0.93 15.56
N ALA A 46 -12.75 -0.30 15.98
CA ALA A 46 -12.15 -1.51 15.47
C ALA A 46 -12.40 -1.75 13.95
N GLU A 47 -13.40 -1.10 13.36
CA GLU A 47 -13.62 -1.19 11.90
C GLU A 47 -12.58 -0.39 11.10
N ALA A 48 -11.83 0.50 11.76
CA ALA A 48 -10.77 1.28 11.13
C ALA A 48 -9.57 0.44 10.66
N VAL A 49 -9.40 -0.78 11.17
CA VAL A 49 -8.34 -1.73 10.73
C VAL A 49 -8.44 -2.08 9.23
N ASP A 50 -9.62 -1.89 8.63
CA ASP A 50 -9.82 -2.07 7.18
C ASP A 50 -9.30 -0.89 6.35
N ALA A 51 -8.98 0.26 6.99
CA ALA A 51 -8.35 1.38 6.31
C ALA A 51 -6.85 1.13 6.07
N LEU A 52 -6.30 1.89 5.17
CA LEU A 52 -4.87 1.97 4.91
C LEU A 52 -4.44 3.44 4.90
N VAL A 53 -3.37 3.75 5.62
CA VAL A 53 -2.75 5.07 5.65
C VAL A 53 -1.42 5.00 4.94
N TYR A 54 -1.12 5.95 4.05
CA TYR A 54 0.20 6.03 3.43
C TYR A 54 0.60 7.48 3.16
N PHE A 55 1.90 7.72 3.21
CA PHE A 55 2.51 9.02 2.94
C PHE A 55 3.29 8.96 1.64
N ARG A 56 3.04 9.93 0.76
CA ARG A 56 3.76 10.16 -0.48
C ARG A 56 4.60 11.42 -0.34
N PRO A 57 5.92 11.32 -0.21
CA PRO A 57 6.77 12.50 -0.22
C PRO A 57 6.67 13.21 -1.57
N ARG A 58 6.74 14.54 -1.54
CA ARG A 58 6.72 15.36 -2.77
C ARG A 58 7.93 15.08 -3.67
N THR A 59 9.09 14.88 -3.05
CA THR A 59 10.29 14.43 -3.73
C THR A 59 10.39 12.92 -3.50
N PRO A 60 10.21 12.09 -4.53
CA PRO A 60 10.30 10.65 -4.37
C PRO A 60 11.68 10.26 -3.82
N ALA A 61 11.70 9.41 -2.81
CA ALA A 61 12.90 8.69 -2.40
C ALA A 61 13.23 7.59 -3.41
N ALA A 62 14.26 6.79 -3.14
CA ALA A 62 14.52 5.59 -3.92
C ALA A 62 13.25 4.71 -3.99
N ALA A 63 13.08 3.99 -5.10
CA ALA A 63 11.96 3.07 -5.26
C ALA A 63 11.90 2.08 -4.08
N PRO A 64 10.72 1.86 -3.48
CA PRO A 64 10.60 0.96 -2.36
C PRO A 64 10.93 -0.47 -2.78
N ALA A 65 11.54 -1.26 -1.88
CA ALA A 65 11.82 -2.66 -2.15
C ALA A 65 10.52 -3.45 -2.36
N PRO A 66 10.46 -4.34 -3.37
CA PRO A 66 9.34 -5.26 -3.55
C PRO A 66 9.20 -6.21 -2.36
N VAL A 67 7.96 -6.61 -2.08
CA VAL A 67 7.63 -7.58 -1.03
C VAL A 67 6.83 -8.75 -1.58
N GLU A 68 6.81 -9.86 -0.85
CA GLU A 68 5.85 -10.93 -1.08
C GLU A 68 4.66 -10.79 -0.14
N ALA A 69 3.46 -10.90 -0.68
CA ALA A 69 2.23 -10.78 0.08
C ALA A 69 1.21 -11.85 -0.32
N THR A 70 0.16 -11.99 0.48
CA THR A 70 -0.89 -12.99 0.23
C THR A 70 -2.26 -12.35 0.35
N MET A 71 -3.13 -12.65 -0.62
CA MET A 71 -4.56 -12.34 -0.60
C MET A 71 -5.33 -13.64 -0.81
N THR A 72 -5.77 -14.26 0.27
CA THR A 72 -6.42 -15.57 0.27
C THR A 72 -7.87 -15.47 -0.19
N THR A 73 -8.31 -16.47 -0.96
CA THR A 73 -9.72 -16.70 -1.28
C THR A 73 -10.33 -17.60 -0.22
N ARG A 74 -11.26 -17.05 0.57
CA ARG A 74 -11.95 -17.78 1.65
C ARG A 74 -13.39 -17.33 1.80
N ARG A 75 -14.33 -18.27 1.91
CA ARG A 75 -15.79 -18.02 2.04
C ARG A 75 -16.30 -17.08 0.94
N LYS A 76 -15.85 -17.31 -0.29
CA LYS A 76 -16.16 -16.48 -1.47
C LYS A 76 -15.80 -14.99 -1.27
N GLN A 77 -14.67 -14.74 -0.60
CA GLN A 77 -14.14 -13.39 -0.37
C GLN A 77 -12.62 -13.38 -0.57
N PHE A 78 -12.06 -12.25 -0.97
CA PHE A 78 -10.65 -11.97 -0.87
C PHE A 78 -10.31 -11.48 0.55
N VAL A 79 -9.29 -12.07 1.17
CA VAL A 79 -8.86 -11.78 2.54
C VAL A 79 -7.34 -11.55 2.57
N PRO A 80 -6.86 -10.39 2.97
CA PRO A 80 -7.63 -9.19 3.32
C PRO A 80 -8.37 -8.62 2.10
N ARG A 81 -9.46 -7.88 2.32
CA ARG A 81 -10.19 -7.21 1.23
C ARG A 81 -9.37 -6.07 0.60
N VAL A 82 -8.59 -5.39 1.40
CA VAL A 82 -7.66 -4.34 0.95
C VAL A 82 -6.26 -4.80 1.32
N LEU A 83 -5.40 -4.96 0.34
CA LEU A 83 -3.98 -5.28 0.51
C LEU A 83 -3.14 -4.10 0.04
N ALA A 84 -2.07 -3.79 0.76
CA ALA A 84 -1.05 -2.85 0.30
C ALA A 84 0.24 -3.59 0.00
N VAL A 85 0.87 -3.26 -1.11
CA VAL A 85 2.19 -3.73 -1.51
C VAL A 85 2.93 -2.59 -2.20
N THR A 86 4.23 -2.69 -2.31
CA THR A 86 5.05 -1.76 -3.10
C THR A 86 5.14 -2.20 -4.56
N ALA A 87 5.43 -1.27 -5.48
CA ALA A 87 5.62 -1.59 -6.89
C ALA A 87 6.72 -2.66 -7.07
N GLY A 88 6.51 -3.60 -7.99
CA GLY A 88 7.37 -4.76 -8.18
C GLY A 88 7.07 -5.97 -7.28
N SER A 89 6.17 -5.83 -6.31
CA SER A 89 5.80 -6.90 -5.37
C SER A 89 5.00 -8.02 -6.03
N THR A 90 5.18 -9.23 -5.49
CA THR A 90 4.42 -10.41 -5.89
C THR A 90 3.35 -10.74 -4.87
N VAL A 91 2.11 -10.88 -5.32
CA VAL A 91 0.98 -11.32 -4.48
C VAL A 91 0.58 -12.74 -4.87
N ARG A 92 0.51 -13.61 -3.86
CA ARG A 92 -0.01 -14.96 -3.99
C ARG A 92 -1.49 -14.99 -3.60
N PHE A 93 -2.27 -15.77 -4.36
CA PHE A 93 -3.71 -15.93 -4.19
C PHE A 93 -4.08 -17.39 -3.87
N PRO A 94 -3.84 -17.89 -2.65
CA PRO A 94 -4.27 -19.24 -2.28
C PRO A 94 -5.80 -19.34 -2.24
N ASN A 95 -6.32 -20.56 -2.50
CA ASN A 95 -7.74 -20.85 -2.40
C ASN A 95 -8.01 -21.85 -1.26
N GLU A 96 -8.67 -21.38 -0.21
CA GLU A 96 -9.10 -22.17 0.95
C GLU A 96 -10.54 -22.70 0.83
N ASP A 97 -11.28 -22.30 -0.21
CA ASP A 97 -12.63 -22.79 -0.44
C ASP A 97 -12.61 -24.12 -1.21
N PRO A 98 -13.57 -25.04 -0.99
CA PRO A 98 -13.66 -26.31 -1.70
C PRO A 98 -14.25 -26.17 -3.11
N ILE A 99 -14.23 -24.99 -3.69
CA ILE A 99 -14.81 -24.65 -5.00
C ILE A 99 -13.79 -23.90 -5.85
N LEU A 100 -14.05 -23.88 -7.17
CA LEU A 100 -13.25 -23.12 -8.12
C LEU A 100 -13.38 -21.63 -7.91
N HIS A 101 -12.24 -20.96 -7.96
CA HIS A 101 -12.16 -19.49 -8.05
C HIS A 101 -11.32 -19.07 -9.26
N ASN A 102 -11.38 -17.80 -9.55
CA ASN A 102 -10.52 -17.09 -10.49
C ASN A 102 -10.14 -15.75 -9.84
N VAL A 103 -8.99 -15.23 -10.19
CA VAL A 103 -8.58 -13.87 -9.82
C VAL A 103 -8.20 -13.13 -11.08
N PHE A 104 -8.81 -11.99 -11.32
CA PHE A 104 -8.47 -11.14 -12.44
C PHE A 104 -8.63 -9.66 -12.11
N SER A 105 -7.97 -8.82 -12.87
CA SER A 105 -8.10 -7.37 -12.84
C SER A 105 -8.12 -6.81 -14.25
N THR A 106 -8.94 -5.77 -14.45
CA THR A 106 -8.94 -4.93 -15.65
C THR A 106 -8.45 -3.52 -15.36
N SER A 107 -7.78 -3.31 -14.22
CA SER A 107 -7.22 -2.02 -13.86
C SER A 107 -6.12 -1.63 -14.84
N PRO A 108 -6.05 -0.37 -15.30
CA PRO A 108 -4.96 0.08 -16.17
C PRO A 108 -3.59 -0.27 -15.60
N ASP A 109 -2.63 -0.60 -16.45
CA ASP A 109 -1.23 -0.94 -16.13
C ASP A 109 -1.02 -2.16 -15.21
N ASN A 110 -2.10 -2.68 -14.61
CA ASN A 110 -2.10 -3.85 -13.72
C ASN A 110 -3.24 -4.83 -14.08
N SER A 111 -3.52 -5.01 -15.36
CA SER A 111 -4.50 -5.99 -15.82
C SER A 111 -3.87 -7.39 -15.84
N PHE A 112 -4.60 -8.37 -15.34
CA PHE A 112 -4.18 -9.79 -15.37
C PHE A 112 -5.38 -10.74 -15.25
N ASP A 113 -5.17 -11.98 -15.62
CA ASP A 113 -6.09 -13.10 -15.40
C ASP A 113 -5.29 -14.33 -14.98
N ALA A 114 -5.47 -14.75 -13.74
CA ALA A 114 -4.78 -15.91 -13.17
C ALA A 114 -5.39 -17.26 -13.58
N GLY A 115 -6.44 -17.25 -14.42
CA GLY A 115 -7.19 -18.47 -14.76
C GLY A 115 -8.06 -18.96 -13.59
N GLN A 116 -8.68 -20.11 -13.79
CA GLN A 116 -9.44 -20.80 -12.73
C GLN A 116 -8.54 -21.80 -12.00
N TYR A 117 -8.69 -21.90 -10.69
CA TYR A 117 -7.92 -22.82 -9.87
C TYR A 117 -8.73 -23.37 -8.70
N HIS A 118 -8.39 -24.61 -8.31
CA HIS A 118 -8.98 -25.33 -7.20
C HIS A 118 -8.37 -24.90 -5.86
N THR A 119 -8.87 -25.48 -4.78
CA THR A 119 -8.27 -25.40 -3.44
C THR A 119 -6.78 -25.72 -3.48
N GLY A 120 -5.98 -24.92 -2.79
CA GLY A 120 -4.52 -25.11 -2.71
C GLY A 120 -3.72 -23.83 -2.67
N PRO A 121 -2.42 -23.90 -2.99
CA PRO A 121 -1.49 -22.77 -2.86
C PRO A 121 -1.82 -21.60 -3.80
N GLY A 122 -2.69 -21.83 -4.79
CA GLY A 122 -3.15 -20.83 -5.74
C GLY A 122 -2.10 -20.40 -6.75
N VAL A 123 -2.22 -19.18 -7.20
CA VAL A 123 -1.41 -18.56 -8.24
C VAL A 123 -0.76 -17.28 -7.69
N SER A 124 0.30 -16.83 -8.36
CA SER A 124 0.98 -15.57 -8.01
C SER A 124 0.96 -14.61 -9.18
N HIS A 125 0.94 -13.32 -8.89
CA HIS A 125 1.08 -12.26 -9.88
C HIS A 125 1.95 -11.12 -9.34
N THR A 126 2.81 -10.56 -10.19
CA THR A 126 3.71 -9.44 -9.84
C THR A 126 3.12 -8.14 -10.35
N PHE A 127 2.99 -7.15 -9.46
CA PHE A 127 2.42 -5.83 -9.74
C PHE A 127 3.53 -4.81 -9.96
N ALA A 128 3.86 -4.54 -11.22
CA ALA A 128 4.98 -3.67 -11.58
C ALA A 128 4.69 -2.16 -11.41
N HIS A 129 3.43 -1.76 -11.56
CA HIS A 129 3.06 -0.35 -11.64
C HIS A 129 2.26 0.09 -10.41
N ALA A 130 2.64 1.23 -9.82
CA ALA A 130 1.89 1.82 -8.72
C ALA A 130 0.47 2.21 -9.16
N GLY A 131 -0.50 2.00 -8.27
CA GLY A 131 -1.91 2.33 -8.54
C GLY A 131 -2.89 1.49 -7.73
N LEU A 132 -4.17 1.80 -7.87
CA LEU A 132 -5.27 1.03 -7.28
C LEU A 132 -5.69 -0.08 -8.24
N VAL A 133 -5.46 -1.31 -7.83
CA VAL A 133 -5.86 -2.52 -8.56
C VAL A 133 -7.15 -3.06 -7.96
N LYS A 134 -8.20 -3.16 -8.77
CA LYS A 134 -9.45 -3.80 -8.41
C LYS A 134 -9.40 -5.25 -8.85
N VAL A 135 -9.46 -6.18 -7.90
CA VAL A 135 -9.46 -7.61 -8.18
C VAL A 135 -10.85 -8.21 -8.05
N TYR A 136 -11.18 -9.12 -8.94
CA TYR A 136 -12.50 -9.75 -9.05
C TYR A 136 -12.36 -11.26 -9.26
N CYS A 137 -13.44 -11.99 -8.97
CA CYS A 137 -13.57 -13.39 -9.32
C CYS A 137 -14.58 -13.54 -10.46
N ASN A 138 -14.19 -14.16 -11.59
CA ASN A 138 -15.07 -14.36 -12.74
C ASN A 138 -16.15 -15.43 -12.51
N VAL A 139 -15.96 -16.29 -11.49
CA VAL A 139 -16.93 -17.34 -11.11
C VAL A 139 -17.99 -16.78 -10.16
N HIS A 140 -17.58 -15.94 -9.20
CA HIS A 140 -18.46 -15.35 -8.19
C HIS A 140 -18.39 -13.82 -8.31
N HIS A 141 -19.26 -13.24 -9.12
CA HIS A 141 -19.24 -11.80 -9.47
C HIS A 141 -19.46 -10.84 -8.29
N SER A 142 -19.94 -11.34 -7.14
CA SER A 142 -19.99 -10.54 -5.89
C SER A 142 -18.66 -10.48 -5.13
N MET A 143 -17.63 -11.23 -5.55
CA MET A 143 -16.35 -11.35 -4.91
C MET A 143 -15.36 -10.34 -5.50
N PHE A 144 -14.94 -9.39 -4.68
CA PHE A 144 -14.02 -8.33 -5.08
C PHE A 144 -13.08 -7.94 -3.94
N GLY A 145 -11.97 -7.32 -4.29
CA GLY A 145 -10.97 -6.77 -3.37
C GLY A 145 -10.15 -5.67 -4.03
N TYR A 146 -9.23 -5.12 -3.28
CA TYR A 146 -8.35 -4.04 -3.72
C TYR A 146 -6.91 -4.35 -3.35
N ILE A 147 -6.01 -4.07 -4.28
CA ILE A 147 -4.57 -4.05 -4.00
C ILE A 147 -4.09 -2.63 -4.30
N LEU A 148 -3.58 -1.95 -3.26
CA LEU A 148 -2.89 -0.69 -3.44
C LEU A 148 -1.43 -1.00 -3.69
N VAL A 149 -1.00 -0.79 -4.91
CA VAL A 149 0.41 -0.86 -5.30
C VAL A 149 1.02 0.51 -5.08
N LEU A 150 1.88 0.64 -4.09
CA LEU A 150 2.42 1.91 -3.63
C LEU A 150 3.80 2.22 -4.22
N ASP A 151 4.03 3.48 -4.51
CA ASP A 151 5.32 4.05 -4.90
C ASP A 151 6.13 4.54 -3.68
N THR A 152 5.67 4.23 -2.47
CA THR A 152 6.27 4.62 -1.20
C THR A 152 6.30 3.44 -0.23
N PRO A 153 7.33 3.31 0.62
CA PRO A 153 7.37 2.31 1.68
C PRO A 153 6.61 2.76 2.94
N HIS A 154 6.18 4.03 3.01
CA HIS A 154 5.60 4.64 4.20
C HIS A 154 4.09 4.40 4.25
N TYR A 155 3.68 3.25 4.75
CA TYR A 155 2.27 2.92 4.96
C TYR A 155 2.05 2.12 6.25
N ALA A 156 0.86 2.26 6.82
CA ALA A 156 0.43 1.55 8.02
C ALA A 156 -1.06 1.26 7.99
N ARG A 157 -1.48 0.29 8.80
CA ARG A 157 -2.89 0.08 9.14
C ARG A 157 -3.16 0.67 10.51
N PRO A 158 -4.34 1.27 10.70
CA PRO A 158 -4.80 1.66 12.04
C PRO A 158 -4.95 0.44 12.94
N ASP A 159 -4.76 0.64 14.23
CA ASP A 159 -5.08 -0.35 15.24
C ASP A 159 -6.60 -0.43 15.53
N ALA A 160 -7.00 -1.31 16.46
CA ALA A 160 -8.39 -1.48 16.86
C ALA A 160 -9.01 -0.25 17.57
N THR A 161 -8.20 0.74 17.94
CA THR A 161 -8.65 2.04 18.47
C THR A 161 -8.77 3.11 17.40
N GLY A 162 -8.42 2.79 16.16
CA GLY A 162 -8.38 3.71 15.03
C GLY A 162 -7.10 4.55 14.98
N ARG A 163 -6.09 4.31 15.84
CA ARG A 163 -4.81 5.02 15.78
C ARG A 163 -3.93 4.46 14.68
N PHE A 164 -3.21 5.35 14.01
CA PHE A 164 -2.15 4.99 13.08
C PHE A 164 -0.87 5.77 13.41
N GLU A 165 0.25 5.21 13.02
CA GLU A 165 1.56 5.83 13.13
C GLU A 165 2.39 5.45 11.89
N LEU A 166 2.97 6.45 11.25
CA LEU A 166 3.97 6.33 10.21
C LEU A 166 5.28 6.84 10.78
N ARG A 167 6.32 6.02 10.69
CA ARG A 167 7.63 6.32 11.29
C ARG A 167 8.68 6.58 10.23
N ASP A 168 9.72 7.28 10.63
CA ASP A 168 10.90 7.55 9.80
C ASP A 168 10.54 8.16 8.43
N LEU A 169 9.57 9.09 8.42
CA LEU A 169 9.19 9.78 7.21
C LEU A 169 10.30 10.74 6.77
N PRO A 170 10.57 10.83 5.46
CA PRO A 170 11.56 11.77 4.95
C PRO A 170 11.15 13.21 5.24
N ASP A 171 12.15 14.07 5.40
CA ASP A 171 11.93 15.49 5.54
C ASP A 171 11.24 16.09 4.30
N GLY A 172 10.41 17.09 4.54
CA GLY A 172 9.74 17.83 3.48
C GLY A 172 8.25 17.52 3.38
N GLU A 173 7.60 18.27 2.52
CA GLU A 173 6.16 18.12 2.26
C GLU A 173 5.85 16.82 1.53
N GLY A 174 4.67 16.29 1.81
CA GLY A 174 4.09 15.19 1.09
C GLY A 174 2.57 15.14 1.21
N GLU A 175 1.98 14.14 0.61
CA GLU A 175 0.54 13.86 0.68
C GLU A 175 0.30 12.68 1.61
N LEU A 176 -0.45 12.89 2.69
CA LEU A 176 -1.00 11.82 3.50
C LEU A 176 -2.34 11.39 2.91
N VAL A 177 -2.49 10.10 2.68
CA VAL A 177 -3.73 9.51 2.14
C VAL A 177 -4.26 8.46 3.09
N VAL A 178 -5.55 8.52 3.37
CA VAL A 178 -6.28 7.46 4.07
C VAL A 178 -7.27 6.84 3.09
N PHE A 179 -7.06 5.58 2.78
CA PHE A 179 -7.91 4.78 1.89
C PHE A 179 -8.80 3.84 2.70
N HIS A 180 -10.05 3.73 2.28
CA HIS A 180 -10.99 2.71 2.74
C HIS A 180 -11.86 2.29 1.57
N ASP A 181 -12.20 0.98 1.44
CA ASP A 181 -12.97 0.43 0.31
C ASP A 181 -14.41 0.97 0.18
N ARG A 182 -14.89 1.68 1.21
CA ARG A 182 -16.25 2.22 1.33
C ARG A 182 -16.30 3.74 1.39
N ALA A 183 -15.19 4.43 1.20
CA ALA A 183 -15.12 5.89 1.26
C ALA A 183 -14.32 6.44 0.09
N GLN A 184 -14.55 7.72 -0.24
CA GLN A 184 -13.59 8.45 -1.05
C GLN A 184 -12.28 8.58 -0.27
N PRO A 185 -11.11 8.41 -0.91
CA PRO A 185 -9.83 8.59 -0.23
C PRO A 185 -9.71 9.99 0.38
N TRP A 186 -9.45 10.03 1.67
CA TRP A 186 -9.12 11.28 2.35
C TRP A 186 -7.67 11.66 2.04
N ARG A 187 -7.40 12.93 1.77
CA ARG A 187 -6.08 13.42 1.37
C ARG A 187 -5.77 14.74 2.05
N GLN A 188 -4.54 14.89 2.51
CA GLN A 188 -4.04 16.14 3.07
C GLN A 188 -2.55 16.31 2.76
N ARG A 189 -2.14 17.53 2.38
CA ARG A 189 -0.72 17.90 2.35
C ARG A 189 -0.25 18.09 3.79
N VAL A 190 0.88 17.49 4.10
CA VAL A 190 1.48 17.54 5.45
C VAL A 190 2.99 17.75 5.35
N LEU A 191 3.53 18.40 6.36
CA LEU A 191 4.96 18.44 6.66
C LEU A 191 5.15 17.63 7.94
N PRO A 192 5.62 16.38 7.90
CA PRO A 192 5.59 15.48 9.04
C PRO A 192 6.15 16.07 10.33
N SER A 193 7.31 16.73 10.26
CA SER A 193 7.98 17.35 11.42
C SER A 193 7.22 18.49 12.08
N MET A 194 6.21 19.07 11.40
CA MET A 194 5.42 20.20 11.90
C MET A 194 3.92 19.88 12.01
N THR A 195 3.51 18.67 11.65
CA THR A 195 2.10 18.29 11.67
C THR A 195 1.74 17.68 13.01
N PRO A 196 0.77 18.25 13.76
CA PRO A 196 0.29 17.64 14.99
C PRO A 196 -0.45 16.34 14.73
N GLU A 197 -0.80 15.60 15.81
CA GLU A 197 -1.62 14.41 15.72
C GLU A 197 -2.92 14.68 14.95
N LEU A 198 -3.19 13.90 13.92
CA LEU A 198 -4.28 14.11 12.98
C LEU A 198 -5.58 13.44 13.44
N ALA A 199 -6.69 14.14 13.29
CA ALA A 199 -8.03 13.58 13.44
C ALA A 199 -8.67 13.43 12.04
N VAL A 200 -8.77 12.19 11.55
CA VAL A 200 -9.33 11.88 10.23
C VAL A 200 -10.74 11.33 10.39
N ARG A 201 -11.71 11.95 9.71
CA ARG A 201 -13.08 11.43 9.62
C ARG A 201 -13.30 10.84 8.24
N LEU A 202 -13.82 9.60 8.21
CA LEU A 202 -14.30 8.98 6.99
C LEU A 202 -15.79 8.65 7.10
N ASP A 203 -16.57 9.10 6.14
CA ASP A 203 -17.98 8.75 6.00
C ASP A 203 -18.10 7.57 5.02
N LEU A 204 -18.52 6.41 5.52
CA LEU A 204 -18.55 5.16 4.79
C LEU A 204 -19.91 4.95 4.10
N ASP A 205 -19.87 4.69 2.82
CA ASP A 205 -21.01 4.19 2.07
C ASP A 205 -21.36 2.74 2.43
N LYS A 206 -22.55 2.29 2.03
CA LYS A 206 -22.87 0.87 2.05
C LYS A 206 -21.93 0.12 1.10
N ARG A 207 -21.39 -1.01 1.58
CA ARG A 207 -20.50 -1.85 0.74
C ARG A 207 -21.29 -2.35 -0.46
N LYS A 208 -20.80 -2.02 -1.65
CA LYS A 208 -21.35 -2.44 -2.92
C LYS A 208 -20.26 -3.11 -3.73
N VAL A 209 -20.63 -4.11 -4.50
CA VAL A 209 -19.72 -4.64 -5.53
C VAL A 209 -19.49 -3.52 -6.55
N PRO A 210 -18.25 -3.11 -6.81
CA PRO A 210 -17.98 -2.13 -7.84
C PRO A 210 -18.51 -2.61 -9.20
N ALA A 211 -19.10 -1.72 -9.98
CA ALA A 211 -19.53 -2.05 -11.33
C ALA A 211 -18.33 -2.53 -12.14
N HIS A 212 -18.42 -3.72 -12.70
CA HIS A 212 -17.38 -4.33 -13.51
C HIS A 212 -17.95 -5.31 -14.51
N ASN A 213 -17.22 -5.54 -15.58
CA ASN A 213 -17.47 -6.60 -16.54
C ASN A 213 -16.74 -7.88 -16.12
N ASN A 214 -17.09 -9.00 -16.75
CA ASN A 214 -16.34 -10.22 -16.64
C ASN A 214 -14.94 -10.06 -17.27
N LYS A 215 -14.07 -11.06 -17.10
CA LYS A 215 -12.69 -11.02 -17.61
C LYS A 215 -12.56 -10.87 -19.13
N PHE A 216 -13.66 -11.07 -19.88
CA PHE A 216 -13.74 -10.89 -21.34
C PHE A 216 -14.31 -9.52 -21.75
N GLY A 217 -14.45 -8.59 -20.79
CA GLY A 217 -14.99 -7.25 -21.02
C GLY A 217 -16.51 -7.19 -21.26
N LYS A 218 -17.23 -8.29 -21.02
CA LYS A 218 -18.68 -8.38 -21.23
C LYS A 218 -19.44 -8.32 -19.90
N PRO A 219 -20.68 -7.78 -19.86
CA PRO A 219 -21.53 -7.86 -18.70
C PRO A 219 -21.74 -9.32 -18.26
N TYR A 220 -21.85 -9.57 -16.95
CA TYR A 220 -22.28 -10.86 -16.46
C TYR A 220 -23.72 -11.14 -16.92
N ARG A 221 -23.96 -12.35 -17.40
CA ARG A 221 -25.33 -12.78 -17.69
C ARG A 221 -26.10 -12.78 -16.37
N ARG A 222 -27.23 -12.07 -16.33
CA ARG A 222 -28.16 -12.23 -15.21
C ARG A 222 -28.56 -13.71 -15.17
N ALA A 223 -28.34 -14.37 -14.04
CA ALA A 223 -28.90 -15.69 -13.82
C ALA A 223 -30.44 -15.56 -13.99
N ALA A 224 -30.99 -16.34 -14.87
CA ALA A 224 -32.41 -16.26 -15.19
C ALA A 224 -33.34 -16.60 -14.00
N ASN A 225 -32.79 -17.04 -12.87
CA ASN A 225 -33.49 -17.38 -11.64
C ASN A 225 -32.61 -17.02 -10.40
N ALA A 226 -32.50 -15.73 -10.09
CA ALA A 226 -32.01 -15.28 -8.79
C ALA A 226 -33.20 -14.95 -7.87
N SER A 227 -34.13 -15.90 -7.75
CA SER A 227 -35.05 -15.94 -6.61
C SER A 227 -34.52 -16.93 -5.59
N GLY A 228 -33.95 -16.40 -4.50
CA GLY A 228 -33.67 -17.17 -3.30
C GLY A 228 -32.23 -17.69 -3.20
N TYR A 229 -31.41 -16.95 -2.46
CA TYR A 229 -30.58 -17.46 -1.33
C TYR A 229 -30.15 -16.24 -0.50
#